data_b3609905a208e6675b1713bc8849c343
#
_entry.id   b3609905a208e6675b1713bc8849c343
#
_cell.length_a   1.000
_cell.length_b   1.000
_cell.length_c   1.000
_cell.angle_alpha   90.00
_cell.angle_beta   90.00
_cell.angle_gamma   90.00
#
_symmetry.space_group_name_H-M   'P 1'
#
loop_
_entity.id
_entity.type
_entity.pdbx_description
1 polymer ?
#
loop_
_entity_poly.entity_id
_entity_poly.type
_entity_poly.pdbx_seq_one_letter_code
_entity_poly.pdbx_strand_id
1 'polypeptide(L)'
;LLTSRLVRIIVCILNTYQAGTLILNMPRSKVERARKSVEKYFSEIKKTVFSKTELLNILASKPPAWGISALSSLRGFIEFLIKERLLKERKVNAKYMEYPRYVKPQYSPYELALSLRPRSYLTHYTAVFINGLTDQIPRNIYVNKEQGPKENVLPNLKQAKIDYAFRRPPRRTTNLASCDDYKIYLLNGMHTGDLGVISVEGEYGEILKVTNVERTLIDISVRPFYSGGVFEVLGAFVYAQEKAAVSVTKILNYLGRLKFVYPYHQVIGFYLERSNVYEEDLIKPFREMPKEFDFYLTHEIKEKEYSENWRLYYPRGF
;
A
#
# COMPACT_ATOMS: atom_id res chain seq x y z
N LEU A 1 -45.00 66.53 25.59
CA LEU A 1 -43.64 66.39 25.02
C LEU A 1 -42.87 65.14 25.45
N LEU A 2 -43.50 64.22 26.23
CA LEU A 2 -42.85 62.98 26.70
C LEU A 2 -43.35 61.72 25.96
N THR A 3 -44.36 61.84 25.11
CA THR A 3 -44.98 60.69 24.41
C THR A 3 -44.31 60.34 23.08
N SER A 4 -43.53 61.25 22.47
CA SER A 4 -42.92 60.98 21.17
C SER A 4 -41.59 60.21 21.23
N ARG A 5 -40.90 60.22 22.37
CA ARG A 5 -39.63 59.47 22.55
C ARG A 5 -39.82 57.99 22.89
N LEU A 6 -40.88 57.68 23.66
CA LEU A 6 -41.22 56.30 24.00
C LEU A 6 -41.72 55.49 22.77
N VAL A 7 -42.52 56.12 21.90
CA VAL A 7 -42.99 55.47 20.67
C VAL A 7 -41.85 55.17 19.69
N ARG A 8 -40.81 56.03 19.60
CA ARG A 8 -39.66 55.78 18.76
C ARG A 8 -38.77 54.67 19.30
N ILE A 9 -38.66 54.50 20.62
CA ILE A 9 -37.88 53.40 21.23
C ILE A 9 -38.58 52.06 21.05
N ILE A 10 -39.90 52.02 21.21
CA ILE A 10 -40.68 50.80 21.01
C ILE A 10 -40.68 50.37 19.55
N VAL A 11 -40.77 51.29 18.59
CA VAL A 11 -40.66 50.97 17.13
C VAL A 11 -39.27 50.52 16.77
N CYS A 12 -38.18 51.06 17.39
CA CYS A 12 -36.80 50.54 17.16
C CYS A 12 -36.62 49.14 17.77
N ILE A 13 -37.15 48.86 18.94
CA ILE A 13 -37.05 47.53 19.59
C ILE A 13 -37.88 46.49 18.81
N LEU A 14 -39.06 46.83 18.33
CA LEU A 14 -39.87 45.92 17.49
C LEU A 14 -39.22 45.64 16.12
N ASN A 15 -38.59 46.61 15.50
CA ASN A 15 -37.86 46.41 14.25
C ASN A 15 -36.56 45.61 14.43
N THR A 16 -35.89 45.70 15.58
CA THR A 16 -34.74 44.84 15.88
C THR A 16 -35.18 43.38 16.21
N TYR A 17 -36.34 43.19 16.84
CA TYR A 17 -36.91 41.83 17.06
C TYR A 17 -37.42 41.19 15.74
N GLN A 18 -38.05 41.94 14.85
CA GLN A 18 -38.42 41.41 13.52
C GLN A 18 -37.20 41.15 12.62
N ALA A 19 -36.15 41.94 12.70
CA ALA A 19 -34.91 41.67 11.98
C ALA A 19 -34.18 40.42 12.50
N GLY A 20 -34.22 40.15 13.81
CA GLY A 20 -33.64 38.95 14.42
C GLY A 20 -34.40 37.67 14.04
N THR A 21 -35.72 37.73 13.91
CA THR A 21 -36.55 36.56 13.54
C THR A 21 -36.52 36.28 12.04
N LEU A 22 -36.25 37.30 11.21
CA LEU A 22 -36.04 37.14 9.76
C LEU A 22 -34.70 36.53 9.40
N ILE A 23 -33.68 36.64 10.27
CA ILE A 23 -32.36 35.99 10.05
C ILE A 23 -32.42 34.49 10.30
N LEU A 24 -33.35 34.00 11.13
CA LEU A 24 -33.50 32.57 11.45
C LEU A 24 -34.21 31.76 10.36
N ASN A 25 -34.82 32.40 9.36
CA ASN A 25 -35.59 31.75 8.29
C ASN A 25 -35.09 32.06 6.88
N MET A 26 -33.88 32.60 6.71
CA MET A 26 -33.31 32.70 5.37
C MET A 26 -33.04 31.31 4.82
N PRO A 27 -33.58 30.96 3.64
CA PRO A 27 -33.23 29.71 3.01
C PRO A 27 -31.71 29.65 2.83
N ARG A 28 -31.08 28.61 3.39
CA ARG A 28 -29.63 28.37 3.27
C ARG A 28 -29.22 28.59 1.84
N SER A 29 -28.18 29.41 1.59
CA SER A 29 -27.73 29.72 0.23
C SER A 29 -27.46 28.42 -0.56
N LYS A 30 -27.63 28.47 -1.87
CA LYS A 30 -27.29 27.30 -2.73
C LYS A 30 -25.86 26.81 -2.45
N VAL A 31 -24.95 27.71 -2.16
CA VAL A 31 -23.56 27.44 -1.79
C VAL A 31 -23.47 26.61 -0.50
N GLU A 32 -24.22 26.99 0.53
CA GLU A 32 -24.19 26.28 1.82
C GLU A 32 -24.83 24.88 1.71
N ARG A 33 -25.88 24.71 0.92
CA ARG A 33 -26.47 23.40 0.65
C ARG A 33 -25.51 22.50 -0.14
N ALA A 34 -24.87 23.05 -1.17
CA ALA A 34 -23.85 22.34 -1.91
C ALA A 34 -22.67 21.94 -1.04
N ARG A 35 -22.16 22.86 -0.20
CA ARG A 35 -21.12 22.59 0.78
C ARG A 35 -21.45 21.38 1.66
N LYS A 36 -22.60 21.39 2.33
CA LYS A 36 -23.01 20.28 3.21
C LYS A 36 -23.16 18.95 2.48
N SER A 37 -23.65 18.99 1.21
CA SER A 37 -23.77 17.79 0.41
C SER A 37 -22.40 17.23 -0.02
N VAL A 38 -21.42 18.09 -0.32
CA VAL A 38 -20.05 17.69 -0.63
C VAL A 38 -19.35 17.15 0.63
N GLU A 39 -19.47 17.85 1.77
CA GLU A 39 -18.92 17.41 3.05
C GLU A 39 -19.43 16.01 3.42
N LYS A 40 -20.75 15.79 3.31
CA LYS A 40 -21.36 14.48 3.56
C LYS A 40 -20.77 13.40 2.64
N TYR A 41 -20.67 13.65 1.33
CA TYR A 41 -20.09 12.70 0.37
C TYR A 41 -18.66 12.32 0.76
N PHE A 42 -17.79 13.30 1.05
CA PHE A 42 -16.38 13.03 1.42
C PHE A 42 -16.24 12.39 2.82
N SER A 43 -17.19 12.58 3.73
CA SER A 43 -17.18 11.87 5.02
C SER A 43 -17.60 10.40 4.88
N GLU A 44 -18.50 10.08 3.97
CA GLU A 44 -19.02 8.71 3.76
C GLU A 44 -18.08 7.83 2.91
N ILE A 45 -17.33 8.42 1.97
CA ILE A 45 -16.42 7.67 1.12
C ILE A 45 -15.21 7.19 1.91
N LYS A 46 -14.95 5.87 1.90
CA LYS A 46 -13.82 5.26 2.63
C LYS A 46 -12.45 5.66 2.06
N LYS A 47 -12.38 6.05 0.80
CA LYS A 47 -11.16 6.49 0.13
C LYS A 47 -10.60 7.77 0.75
N THR A 48 -9.29 7.81 0.98
CA THR A 48 -8.58 8.94 1.63
C THR A 48 -7.66 9.72 0.69
N VAL A 49 -7.30 9.15 -0.46
CA VAL A 49 -6.37 9.72 -1.44
C VAL A 49 -6.98 9.77 -2.82
N PHE A 50 -6.91 10.91 -3.49
CA PHE A 50 -7.52 11.15 -4.80
C PHE A 50 -6.50 11.68 -5.80
N SER A 51 -6.54 11.19 -7.02
CA SER A 51 -5.90 11.79 -8.19
C SER A 51 -6.82 12.82 -8.85
N LYS A 52 -6.27 13.66 -9.73
CA LYS A 52 -7.07 14.59 -10.55
C LYS A 52 -8.16 13.88 -11.36
N THR A 53 -7.84 12.73 -11.93
CA THR A 53 -8.78 11.94 -12.72
C THR A 53 -9.94 11.43 -11.88
N GLU A 54 -9.67 10.96 -10.66
CA GLU A 54 -10.71 10.50 -9.75
C GLU A 54 -11.61 11.65 -9.28
N LEU A 55 -11.04 12.82 -8.98
CA LEU A 55 -11.84 14.01 -8.67
C LEU A 55 -12.68 14.48 -9.85
N LEU A 56 -12.16 14.37 -11.07
CA LEU A 56 -12.93 14.65 -12.28
C LEU A 56 -14.12 13.68 -12.42
N ASN A 57 -13.91 12.39 -12.18
CA ASN A 57 -14.98 11.39 -12.24
C ASN A 57 -16.05 11.64 -11.15
N ILE A 58 -15.63 12.00 -9.94
CA ILE A 58 -16.55 12.41 -8.87
C ILE A 58 -17.37 13.64 -9.28
N LEU A 59 -16.71 14.65 -9.85
CA LEU A 59 -17.36 15.85 -10.32
C LEU A 59 -18.36 15.57 -11.47
N ALA A 60 -18.02 14.67 -12.38
CA ALA A 60 -18.89 14.27 -13.50
C ALA A 60 -20.16 13.52 -13.03
N SER A 61 -20.03 12.74 -11.94
CA SER A 61 -21.15 11.99 -11.33
C SER A 61 -21.89 12.78 -10.24
N LYS A 62 -21.61 14.09 -10.09
CA LYS A 62 -22.13 14.93 -9.00
C LYS A 62 -23.65 14.94 -8.92
N PRO A 63 -24.22 14.95 -7.68
CA PRO A 63 -25.64 15.16 -7.49
C PRO A 63 -26.07 16.57 -7.93
N PRO A 64 -27.34 16.77 -8.34
CA PRO A 64 -27.88 18.10 -8.69
C PRO A 64 -27.69 19.16 -7.61
N ALA A 65 -27.63 18.73 -6.34
CA ALA A 65 -27.37 19.61 -5.19
C ALA A 65 -26.01 20.34 -5.24
N TRP A 66 -25.04 19.88 -6.08
CA TRP A 66 -23.74 20.49 -6.29
C TRP A 66 -23.73 21.55 -7.42
N GLY A 67 -24.88 21.93 -7.92
CA GLY A 67 -25.04 22.84 -9.07
C GLY A 67 -24.70 24.30 -8.79
N ILE A 68 -23.47 24.60 -8.31
CA ILE A 68 -22.93 25.96 -8.16
C ILE A 68 -21.75 26.17 -9.11
N SER A 69 -21.53 27.45 -9.50
CA SER A 69 -20.50 27.80 -10.46
C SER A 69 -19.07 27.35 -10.05
N ALA A 70 -18.74 27.44 -8.74
CA ALA A 70 -17.46 26.96 -8.22
C ALA A 70 -17.23 25.46 -8.45
N LEU A 71 -18.28 24.66 -8.60
CA LEU A 71 -18.22 23.21 -8.85
C LEU A 71 -18.46 22.86 -10.33
N SER A 72 -18.39 23.82 -11.24
CA SER A 72 -18.60 23.60 -12.68
C SER A 72 -17.34 23.13 -13.42
N SER A 73 -16.15 23.36 -12.86
CA SER A 73 -14.86 22.98 -13.41
C SER A 73 -14.05 22.19 -12.40
N LEU A 74 -13.17 21.31 -12.89
CA LEU A 74 -12.26 20.54 -12.02
C LEU A 74 -11.38 21.45 -11.15
N ARG A 75 -10.89 22.54 -11.71
CA ARG A 75 -10.07 23.50 -10.96
C ARG A 75 -10.86 24.13 -9.82
N GLY A 76 -12.05 24.67 -10.10
CA GLY A 76 -12.90 25.26 -9.06
C GLY A 76 -13.32 24.26 -8.01
N PHE A 77 -13.58 23.00 -8.41
CA PHE A 77 -13.89 21.91 -7.48
C PHE A 77 -12.73 21.62 -6.53
N ILE A 78 -11.51 21.49 -7.05
CA ILE A 78 -10.31 21.26 -6.24
C ILE A 78 -10.07 22.45 -5.28
N GLU A 79 -10.14 23.68 -5.78
CA GLU A 79 -9.99 24.90 -4.96
C GLU A 79 -11.04 24.96 -3.84
N PHE A 80 -12.29 24.57 -4.13
CA PHE A 80 -13.36 24.45 -3.14
C PHE A 80 -13.02 23.42 -2.08
N LEU A 81 -12.62 22.19 -2.46
CA LEU A 81 -12.28 21.11 -1.52
C LEU A 81 -11.12 21.49 -0.59
N ILE A 82 -10.12 22.21 -1.11
CA ILE A 82 -8.97 22.70 -0.31
C ILE A 82 -9.42 23.81 0.63
N LYS A 83 -10.21 24.81 0.13
CA LYS A 83 -10.71 25.93 0.93
C LYS A 83 -11.57 25.45 2.11
N GLU A 84 -12.44 24.46 1.86
CA GLU A 84 -13.30 23.86 2.89
C GLU A 84 -12.56 22.84 3.78
N ARG A 85 -11.22 22.69 3.59
CA ARG A 85 -10.36 21.76 4.35
C ARG A 85 -10.78 20.29 4.27
N LEU A 86 -11.55 19.91 3.25
CA LEU A 86 -11.94 18.53 3.01
C LEU A 86 -10.76 17.72 2.46
N LEU A 87 -9.94 18.35 1.62
CA LEU A 87 -8.71 17.76 1.09
C LEU A 87 -7.53 18.73 1.25
N LYS A 88 -6.32 18.17 1.26
CA LYS A 88 -5.04 18.88 1.16
C LYS A 88 -4.29 18.39 -0.07
N GLU A 89 -3.61 19.26 -0.79
CA GLU A 89 -2.71 18.85 -1.84
C GLU A 89 -1.40 18.35 -1.26
N ARG A 90 -0.95 17.19 -1.74
CA ARG A 90 0.37 16.60 -1.50
C ARG A 90 1.09 16.42 -2.81
N LYS A 91 2.35 16.81 -2.86
CA LYS A 91 3.22 16.60 -4.00
C LYS A 91 4.01 15.32 -3.80
N VAL A 92 3.82 14.36 -4.69
CA VAL A 92 4.61 13.14 -4.71
C VAL A 92 5.74 13.34 -5.71
N ASN A 93 6.96 13.39 -5.22
CA ASN A 93 8.16 13.58 -6.03
C ASN A 93 8.63 12.25 -6.59
N ALA A 94 8.67 12.11 -7.90
CA ALA A 94 9.25 10.98 -8.59
C ALA A 94 10.41 11.43 -9.48
N LYS A 95 11.19 10.47 -9.99
CA LYS A 95 12.45 10.76 -10.69
C LYS A 95 12.38 11.85 -11.77
N TYR A 96 11.26 11.97 -12.48
CA TYR A 96 11.12 12.86 -13.62
C TYR A 96 9.96 13.84 -13.53
N MET A 97 9.09 13.71 -12.53
CA MET A 97 7.88 14.53 -12.42
C MET A 97 7.29 14.51 -11.00
N GLU A 98 6.52 15.53 -10.71
CA GLU A 98 5.68 15.58 -9.52
C GLU A 98 4.27 15.10 -9.85
N TYR A 99 3.69 14.31 -8.97
CA TYR A 99 2.29 13.88 -9.04
C TYR A 99 1.51 14.56 -7.92
N PRO A 100 0.59 15.50 -8.23
CA PRO A 100 -0.31 16.00 -7.21
C PRO A 100 -1.28 14.90 -6.78
N ARG A 101 -1.48 14.79 -5.47
CA ARG A 101 -2.51 13.98 -4.84
C ARG A 101 -3.29 14.84 -3.87
N TYR A 102 -4.57 14.58 -3.77
CA TYR A 102 -5.47 15.30 -2.89
C TYR A 102 -5.88 14.32 -1.80
N VAL A 103 -5.52 14.63 -0.55
CA VAL A 103 -5.66 13.71 0.56
C VAL A 103 -6.58 14.29 1.63
N LYS A 104 -7.35 13.44 2.31
CA LYS A 104 -8.09 13.82 3.51
C LYS A 104 -7.11 14.31 4.60
N PRO A 105 -7.58 15.06 5.62
CA PRO A 105 -6.72 15.47 6.76
C PRO A 105 -5.98 14.30 7.41
N GLN A 106 -6.66 13.16 7.55
CA GLN A 106 -6.10 11.87 7.92
C GLN A 106 -6.16 10.95 6.69
N TYR A 107 -5.03 10.40 6.30
CA TYR A 107 -4.92 9.58 5.10
C TYR A 107 -3.86 8.50 5.24
N SER A 108 -4.03 7.42 4.50
CA SER A 108 -3.12 6.30 4.47
C SER A 108 -1.93 6.56 3.52
N PRO A 109 -0.67 6.49 4.00
CA PRO A 109 0.48 6.55 3.13
C PRO A 109 0.55 5.36 2.18
N TYR A 110 -0.06 4.25 2.54
CA TYR A 110 -0.16 3.05 1.70
C TYR A 110 -1.14 3.25 0.54
N GLU A 111 -2.29 3.87 0.78
CA GLU A 111 -3.23 4.24 -0.28
C GLU A 111 -2.61 5.30 -1.20
N LEU A 112 -1.87 6.27 -0.66
CA LEU A 112 -1.14 7.25 -1.45
C LEU A 112 -0.14 6.54 -2.39
N ALA A 113 0.63 5.59 -1.89
CA ALA A 113 1.57 4.82 -2.68
C ALA A 113 0.89 4.00 -3.79
N LEU A 114 -0.24 3.33 -3.49
CA LEU A 114 -1.05 2.59 -4.48
C LEU A 114 -1.62 3.52 -5.55
N SER A 115 -1.98 4.75 -5.19
CA SER A 115 -2.54 5.73 -6.12
C SER A 115 -1.60 6.12 -7.26
N LEU A 116 -0.28 5.88 -7.10
CA LEU A 116 0.72 6.21 -8.11
C LEU A 116 0.70 5.27 -9.31
N ARG A 117 0.22 4.04 -9.13
CA ARG A 117 0.19 3.02 -10.18
C ARG A 117 -1.14 2.25 -10.18
N PRO A 118 -2.01 2.45 -11.17
CA PRO A 118 -3.24 1.67 -11.28
C PRO A 118 -2.95 0.17 -11.37
N ARG A 119 -3.80 -0.65 -10.74
CA ARG A 119 -3.68 -2.11 -10.67
C ARG A 119 -2.36 -2.58 -10.08
N SER A 120 -1.95 -1.96 -8.96
CA SER A 120 -0.81 -2.36 -8.15
C SER A 120 -1.25 -2.85 -6.78
N TYR A 121 -0.32 -3.46 -6.06
CA TYR A 121 -0.52 -3.95 -4.70
C TYR A 121 0.72 -3.76 -3.84
N LEU A 122 0.54 -3.74 -2.53
CA LEU A 122 1.60 -3.65 -1.54
C LEU A 122 2.27 -5.02 -1.37
N THR A 123 3.59 -5.03 -1.20
CA THR A 123 4.40 -6.25 -1.18
C THR A 123 5.65 -6.09 -0.31
N HIS A 124 6.47 -7.13 -0.16
CA HIS A 124 7.73 -7.14 0.58
C HIS A 124 7.54 -6.59 2.01
N TYR A 125 8.43 -5.72 2.50
CA TYR A 125 8.38 -5.26 3.89
C TYR A 125 7.08 -4.51 4.25
N THR A 126 6.46 -3.83 3.28
CA THR A 126 5.14 -3.23 3.50
C THR A 126 4.07 -4.28 3.78
N ALA A 127 4.09 -5.38 3.03
CA ALA A 127 3.17 -6.49 3.27
C ALA A 127 3.51 -7.26 4.55
N VAL A 128 4.79 -7.35 4.93
CA VAL A 128 5.22 -7.90 6.22
C VAL A 128 4.55 -7.13 7.36
N PHE A 129 4.60 -5.79 7.33
CA PHE A 129 3.97 -4.94 8.33
C PHE A 129 2.43 -5.07 8.34
N ILE A 130 1.78 -4.95 7.18
CA ILE A 130 0.31 -5.01 7.08
C ILE A 130 -0.24 -6.37 7.51
N ASN A 131 0.49 -7.46 7.26
CA ASN A 131 0.11 -8.80 7.73
C ASN A 131 0.48 -9.08 9.20
N GLY A 132 1.03 -8.10 9.95
CA GLY A 132 1.41 -8.27 11.34
C GLY A 132 2.61 -9.21 11.57
N LEU A 133 3.50 -9.32 10.57
CA LEU A 133 4.71 -10.15 10.65
C LEU A 133 5.94 -9.38 11.15
N THR A 134 5.76 -8.17 11.62
CA THR A 134 6.74 -7.30 12.29
C THR A 134 6.02 -6.22 13.07
N ASP A 135 6.63 -5.77 14.16
CA ASP A 135 6.15 -4.62 14.94
C ASP A 135 6.79 -3.29 14.47
N GLN A 136 7.72 -3.34 13.50
CA GLN A 136 8.44 -2.17 13.00
C GLN A 136 7.66 -1.45 11.89
N ILE A 137 7.31 -0.19 12.12
CA ILE A 137 6.60 0.65 11.12
C ILE A 137 7.57 1.02 9.99
N PRO A 138 7.29 0.62 8.73
CA PRO A 138 8.19 0.88 7.62
C PRO A 138 8.11 2.33 7.13
N ARG A 139 9.26 2.97 6.91
CA ARG A 139 9.35 4.24 6.16
C ARG A 139 9.48 4.02 4.65
N ASN A 140 9.80 2.80 4.24
CA ASN A 140 9.88 2.40 2.85
C ASN A 140 8.61 1.64 2.45
N ILE A 141 7.90 2.14 1.45
CA ILE A 141 6.68 1.52 0.95
C ILE A 141 6.99 0.83 -0.38
N TYR A 142 6.68 -0.46 -0.47
CA TYR A 142 6.91 -1.27 -1.67
C TYR A 142 5.60 -1.54 -2.38
N VAL A 143 5.49 -1.01 -3.61
CA VAL A 143 4.33 -1.16 -4.49
C VAL A 143 4.74 -1.97 -5.70
N ASN A 144 4.08 -3.08 -5.95
CA ASN A 144 4.32 -3.90 -7.13
C ASN A 144 3.19 -3.76 -8.15
N LYS A 145 3.57 -3.64 -9.41
CA LYS A 145 2.68 -3.80 -10.55
C LYS A 145 3.20 -4.94 -11.40
N GLU A 146 2.36 -5.90 -11.70
CA GLU A 146 2.75 -7.00 -12.56
C GLU A 146 2.97 -6.53 -14.01
N GLN A 147 3.95 -7.13 -14.66
CA GLN A 147 4.15 -7.01 -16.10
C GLN A 147 3.04 -7.76 -16.84
N GLY A 148 2.89 -7.51 -18.14
CA GLY A 148 2.03 -8.35 -18.97
C GLY A 148 2.54 -9.80 -19.04
N PRO A 149 1.66 -10.75 -19.38
CA PRO A 149 2.06 -12.13 -19.59
C PRO A 149 3.17 -12.21 -20.66
N LYS A 150 4.17 -13.02 -20.39
CA LYS A 150 5.27 -13.32 -21.32
C LYS A 150 5.33 -14.82 -21.54
N GLU A 151 5.73 -15.24 -22.71
CA GLU A 151 6.05 -16.63 -22.94
C GLU A 151 7.19 -17.06 -22.00
N ASN A 152 6.94 -18.09 -21.20
CA ASN A 152 7.91 -18.62 -20.27
C ASN A 152 8.90 -19.52 -21.03
N VAL A 153 9.93 -18.92 -21.60
CA VAL A 153 11.12 -19.66 -21.99
C VAL A 153 11.90 -19.92 -20.70
N LEU A 154 11.83 -21.13 -20.17
CA LEU A 154 12.66 -21.52 -19.04
C LEU A 154 14.12 -21.54 -19.49
N PRO A 155 14.96 -20.63 -18.97
CA PRO A 155 16.38 -20.64 -19.34
C PRO A 155 17.02 -21.92 -18.81
N ASN A 156 17.94 -22.48 -19.56
CA ASN A 156 18.79 -23.57 -19.10
C ASN A 156 19.65 -23.06 -17.93
N LEU A 157 19.23 -23.40 -16.70
CA LEU A 157 19.92 -23.02 -15.48
C LEU A 157 21.17 -23.87 -15.34
N LYS A 158 22.30 -23.24 -14.99
CA LYS A 158 23.59 -23.90 -14.73
C LYS A 158 24.16 -23.32 -13.43
N GLN A 159 24.89 -24.13 -12.66
CA GLN A 159 25.51 -23.69 -11.40
C GLN A 159 26.34 -22.43 -11.58
N ALA A 160 27.19 -22.36 -12.58
CA ALA A 160 28.04 -21.19 -12.86
C ALA A 160 27.23 -19.89 -13.06
N LYS A 161 26.01 -19.97 -13.62
CA LYS A 161 25.15 -18.80 -13.79
C LYS A 161 24.55 -18.34 -12.45
N ILE A 162 24.21 -19.27 -11.58
CA ILE A 162 23.74 -19.00 -10.21
C ILE A 162 24.86 -18.31 -9.45
N ASP A 163 26.04 -18.91 -9.41
CA ASP A 163 27.20 -18.37 -8.70
C ASP A 163 27.57 -16.96 -9.16
N TYR A 164 27.55 -16.75 -10.48
CA TYR A 164 27.81 -15.43 -11.06
C TYR A 164 26.75 -14.38 -10.66
N ALA A 165 25.48 -14.77 -10.63
CA ALA A 165 24.38 -13.86 -10.26
C ALA A 165 24.45 -13.48 -8.79
N PHE A 166 24.70 -14.44 -7.89
CA PHE A 166 24.66 -14.23 -6.43
C PHE A 166 25.97 -13.64 -5.85
N ARG A 167 27.08 -13.68 -6.57
CA ARG A 167 28.31 -12.92 -6.22
C ARG A 167 28.19 -11.42 -6.45
N ARG A 168 27.16 -10.97 -7.19
CA ARG A 168 26.94 -9.57 -7.55
C ARG A 168 25.81 -8.97 -6.72
N PRO A 169 25.80 -7.63 -6.59
CA PRO A 169 24.69 -6.95 -5.93
C PRO A 169 23.36 -7.26 -6.63
N PRO A 170 22.28 -7.40 -5.86
CA PRO A 170 20.97 -7.64 -6.43
C PRO A 170 20.48 -6.46 -7.26
N ARG A 171 19.72 -6.75 -8.30
CA ARG A 171 19.08 -5.69 -9.09
C ARG A 171 17.99 -5.01 -8.26
N ARG A 172 18.19 -3.74 -7.96
CA ARG A 172 17.22 -2.90 -7.27
C ARG A 172 16.49 -1.99 -8.24
N THR A 173 15.23 -1.67 -7.95
CA THR A 173 14.50 -0.67 -8.73
C THR A 173 15.11 0.71 -8.55
N THR A 174 15.22 1.46 -9.65
CA THR A 174 15.56 2.89 -9.65
C THR A 174 14.32 3.76 -9.78
N ASN A 175 13.12 3.14 -9.87
CA ASN A 175 11.86 3.85 -9.95
C ASN A 175 11.36 4.12 -8.53
N LEU A 176 11.72 5.29 -8.05
CA LEU A 176 11.44 5.75 -6.69
C LEU A 176 10.55 6.98 -6.74
N ALA A 177 9.68 7.09 -5.75
CA ALA A 177 8.95 8.30 -5.44
C ALA A 177 9.09 8.61 -3.93
N SER A 178 8.81 9.84 -3.54
CA SER A 178 8.79 10.25 -2.13
C SER A 178 7.62 11.18 -1.86
N CYS A 179 7.06 11.05 -0.67
CA CYS A 179 6.06 11.97 -0.15
C CYS A 179 6.20 12.01 1.37
N ASP A 180 6.31 13.23 1.91
CA ASP A 180 6.61 13.43 3.33
C ASP A 180 7.86 12.59 3.72
N ASP A 181 7.81 11.81 4.79
CA ASP A 181 8.93 10.96 5.27
C ASP A 181 9.01 9.59 4.60
N TYR A 182 8.13 9.29 3.65
CA TYR A 182 8.05 7.98 3.01
C TYR A 182 8.82 7.94 1.69
N LYS A 183 9.59 6.86 1.50
CA LYS A 183 10.16 6.48 0.20
C LYS A 183 9.32 5.37 -0.40
N ILE A 184 8.86 5.55 -1.62
CA ILE A 184 7.98 4.62 -2.31
C ILE A 184 8.77 3.95 -3.44
N TYR A 185 8.92 2.63 -3.33
CA TYR A 185 9.61 1.79 -4.30
C TYR A 185 8.58 1.20 -5.27
N LEU A 186 8.64 1.61 -6.53
CA LEU A 186 7.74 1.16 -7.58
C LEU A 186 8.37 -0.03 -8.31
N LEU A 187 7.91 -1.23 -7.99
CA LEU A 187 8.42 -2.49 -8.52
C LEU A 187 7.65 -2.91 -9.79
N ASN A 188 8.33 -3.65 -10.67
CA ASN A 188 7.73 -4.32 -11.82
C ASN A 188 7.94 -5.83 -11.64
N GLY A 189 6.95 -6.49 -11.05
CA GLY A 189 6.98 -7.94 -10.83
C GLY A 189 6.67 -8.75 -12.08
N MET A 190 6.97 -10.04 -12.03
CA MET A 190 6.52 -10.98 -13.04
C MET A 190 4.99 -11.08 -13.04
N HIS A 191 4.41 -11.51 -14.15
CA HIS A 191 2.98 -11.80 -14.23
C HIS A 191 2.67 -13.07 -13.43
N THR A 192 1.76 -12.95 -12.47
CA THR A 192 1.31 -14.07 -11.62
C THR A 192 -0.22 -14.18 -11.60
N GLY A 193 -0.91 -13.24 -12.25
CA GLY A 193 -2.37 -13.11 -12.19
C GLY A 193 -2.84 -12.72 -10.79
N ASP A 194 -2.10 -11.81 -10.14
CA ASP A 194 -2.36 -11.34 -8.77
C ASP A 194 -2.45 -12.50 -7.75
N LEU A 195 -1.66 -13.59 -7.95
CA LEU A 195 -1.64 -14.74 -7.06
C LEU A 195 -1.32 -14.31 -5.63
N GLY A 196 -2.24 -14.62 -4.70
CA GLY A 196 -2.08 -14.29 -3.29
C GLY A 196 -2.32 -12.82 -2.94
N VAL A 197 -2.81 -11.99 -3.88
CA VAL A 197 -3.21 -10.61 -3.59
C VAL A 197 -4.61 -10.61 -3.01
N ILE A 198 -4.77 -9.95 -1.87
CA ILE A 198 -6.02 -9.78 -1.14
C ILE A 198 -6.35 -8.29 -0.96
N SER A 199 -7.58 -8.02 -0.56
CA SER A 199 -8.01 -6.69 -0.13
C SER A 199 -8.15 -6.70 1.38
N VAL A 200 -7.53 -5.73 2.05
CA VAL A 200 -7.65 -5.53 3.50
C VAL A 200 -8.14 -4.11 3.78
N GLU A 201 -8.83 -3.92 4.89
CA GLU A 201 -9.23 -2.59 5.36
C GLU A 201 -8.06 -1.97 6.12
N GLY A 202 -7.69 -0.73 5.76
CA GLY A 202 -6.64 0.03 6.43
C GLY A 202 -7.17 0.81 7.63
N GLU A 203 -6.28 1.58 8.27
CA GLU A 203 -6.56 2.31 9.51
C GLU A 203 -7.70 3.32 9.38
N TYR A 204 -7.86 3.93 8.20
CA TYR A 204 -8.91 4.94 7.95
C TYR A 204 -10.10 4.39 7.16
N GLY A 205 -10.26 3.06 7.13
CA GLY A 205 -11.33 2.37 6.42
C GLY A 205 -11.11 2.24 4.91
N GLU A 206 -9.97 2.71 4.38
CA GLU A 206 -9.59 2.54 2.99
C GLU A 206 -9.31 1.07 2.65
N ILE A 207 -9.49 0.69 1.38
CA ILE A 207 -9.23 -0.66 0.92
C ILE A 207 -7.85 -0.73 0.28
N LEU A 208 -6.96 -1.51 0.90
CA LEU A 208 -5.59 -1.73 0.45
C LEU A 208 -5.48 -3.10 -0.24
N LYS A 209 -4.85 -3.12 -1.42
CA LYS A 209 -4.43 -4.35 -2.08
C LYS A 209 -3.05 -4.74 -1.58
N VAL A 210 -2.89 -5.97 -1.07
CA VAL A 210 -1.65 -6.45 -0.45
C VAL A 210 -1.48 -7.95 -0.69
N THR A 211 -0.24 -8.45 -0.73
CA THR A 211 0.01 -9.90 -0.73
C THR A 211 -0.36 -10.50 0.63
N ASN A 212 -1.05 -11.65 0.63
CA ASN A 212 -1.37 -12.39 1.86
C ASN A 212 -0.08 -12.95 2.51
N VAL A 213 -0.21 -13.52 3.71
CA VAL A 213 0.93 -14.02 4.51
C VAL A 213 1.82 -14.95 3.70
N GLU A 214 1.26 -15.98 3.07
CA GLU A 214 2.02 -17.01 2.35
C GLU A 214 2.76 -16.43 1.14
N ARG A 215 2.09 -15.56 0.35
CA ARG A 215 2.74 -14.89 -0.77
C ARG A 215 3.81 -13.90 -0.29
N THR A 216 3.57 -13.22 0.80
CA THR A 216 4.54 -12.29 1.40
C THR A 216 5.81 -13.03 1.81
N LEU A 217 5.70 -14.18 2.49
CA LEU A 217 6.87 -15.00 2.87
C LEU A 217 7.68 -15.45 1.65
N ILE A 218 7.02 -15.80 0.55
CA ILE A 218 7.69 -16.13 -0.71
C ILE A 218 8.42 -14.89 -1.26
N ASP A 219 7.74 -13.76 -1.39
CA ASP A 219 8.29 -12.55 -2.00
C ASP A 219 9.53 -12.04 -1.23
N ILE A 220 9.51 -12.07 0.12
CA ILE A 220 10.63 -11.65 0.96
C ILE A 220 11.78 -12.65 0.94
N SER A 221 11.51 -13.94 0.80
CA SER A 221 12.53 -14.98 0.60
C SER A 221 13.26 -14.81 -0.74
N VAL A 222 12.54 -14.42 -1.79
CA VAL A 222 13.10 -14.15 -3.12
C VAL A 222 13.94 -12.87 -3.15
N ARG A 223 13.55 -11.85 -2.38
CA ARG A 223 14.21 -10.53 -2.36
C ARG A 223 14.37 -9.97 -0.94
N PRO A 224 15.18 -10.60 -0.10
CA PRO A 224 15.33 -10.19 1.32
C PRO A 224 15.83 -8.75 1.46
N PHE A 225 16.55 -8.22 0.47
CA PHE A 225 17.04 -6.84 0.45
C PHE A 225 15.94 -5.76 0.34
N TYR A 226 14.69 -6.14 0.04
CA TYR A 226 13.51 -5.28 0.14
C TYR A 226 12.72 -5.51 1.43
N SER A 227 13.28 -6.29 2.35
CA SER A 227 12.58 -6.70 3.57
C SER A 227 13.50 -6.68 4.81
N GLY A 228 14.48 -5.79 4.84
CA GLY A 228 15.39 -5.64 5.98
C GLY A 228 16.53 -6.65 6.01
N GLY A 229 16.58 -7.63 5.08
CA GLY A 229 17.62 -8.65 5.04
C GLY A 229 17.16 -10.01 5.57
N VAL A 230 18.08 -10.97 5.58
CA VAL A 230 17.75 -12.38 5.88
C VAL A 230 17.25 -12.63 7.30
N PHE A 231 17.73 -11.87 8.28
CA PHE A 231 17.30 -12.00 9.68
C PHE A 231 15.86 -11.50 9.88
N GLU A 232 15.49 -10.38 9.24
CA GLU A 232 14.10 -9.90 9.25
C GLU A 232 13.16 -10.89 8.57
N VAL A 233 13.62 -11.54 7.49
CA VAL A 233 12.85 -12.60 6.84
C VAL A 233 12.66 -13.78 7.79
N LEU A 234 13.69 -14.22 8.50
CA LEU A 234 13.56 -15.28 9.51
C LEU A 234 12.55 -14.90 10.59
N GLY A 235 12.64 -13.68 11.13
CA GLY A 235 11.67 -13.16 12.09
C GLY A 235 10.24 -13.21 11.55
N ALA A 236 10.03 -12.84 10.27
CA ALA A 236 8.71 -12.89 9.65
C ALA A 236 8.15 -14.32 9.55
N PHE A 237 8.99 -15.35 9.34
CA PHE A 237 8.57 -16.75 9.41
C PHE A 237 8.13 -17.16 10.82
N VAL A 238 8.84 -16.72 11.86
CA VAL A 238 8.45 -16.96 13.26
C VAL A 238 7.09 -16.32 13.55
N TYR A 239 6.94 -15.01 13.26
CA TYR A 239 5.68 -14.30 13.47
C TYR A 239 4.50 -14.90 12.69
N ALA A 240 4.76 -15.39 11.47
CA ALA A 240 3.73 -15.99 10.64
C ALA A 240 3.13 -17.25 11.28
N GLN A 241 3.95 -18.08 11.93
CA GLN A 241 3.48 -19.27 12.64
C GLN A 241 2.78 -18.90 13.95
N GLU A 242 3.37 -17.98 14.72
CA GLU A 242 2.87 -17.63 16.04
C GLU A 242 1.59 -16.78 16.04
N LYS A 243 1.49 -15.83 15.09
CA LYS A 243 0.43 -14.80 15.11
C LYS A 243 -0.55 -14.89 13.94
N ALA A 244 -0.16 -15.40 12.78
CA ALA A 244 -0.91 -15.25 11.53
C ALA A 244 -1.51 -16.55 10.99
N ALA A 245 -1.36 -17.68 11.66
CA ALA A 245 -1.87 -18.99 11.24
C ALA A 245 -1.55 -19.32 9.76
N VAL A 246 -0.26 -19.22 9.38
CA VAL A 246 0.22 -19.45 8.03
C VAL A 246 -0.01 -20.88 7.56
N SER A 247 -0.41 -21.06 6.30
CA SER A 247 -0.52 -22.38 5.67
C SER A 247 0.73 -22.72 4.85
N VAL A 248 1.60 -23.59 5.39
CA VAL A 248 2.81 -24.06 4.70
C VAL A 248 2.45 -24.81 3.41
N THR A 249 1.35 -25.59 3.41
CA THR A 249 0.84 -26.26 2.20
C THR A 249 0.47 -25.23 1.11
N LYS A 250 -0.07 -24.09 1.49
CA LYS A 250 -0.41 -23.00 0.55
C LYS A 250 0.86 -22.33 -0.01
N ILE A 251 1.92 -22.20 0.81
CA ILE A 251 3.23 -21.73 0.33
C ILE A 251 3.74 -22.66 -0.77
N LEU A 252 3.72 -23.97 -0.53
CA LEU A 252 4.15 -24.98 -1.50
C LEU A 252 3.35 -24.91 -2.81
N ASN A 253 2.03 -24.79 -2.71
CA ASN A 253 1.14 -24.61 -3.87
C ASN A 253 1.48 -23.34 -4.66
N TYR A 254 1.71 -22.22 -3.97
CA TYR A 254 2.08 -20.97 -4.62
C TYR A 254 3.43 -21.07 -5.34
N LEU A 255 4.44 -21.73 -4.74
CA LEU A 255 5.73 -21.97 -5.40
C LEU A 255 5.57 -22.73 -6.71
N GLY A 256 4.76 -23.78 -6.73
CA GLY A 256 4.46 -24.55 -7.94
C GLY A 256 3.81 -23.71 -9.05
N ARG A 257 2.95 -22.74 -8.67
CA ARG A 257 2.28 -21.84 -9.61
C ARG A 257 3.17 -20.68 -10.08
N LEU A 258 4.06 -20.17 -9.22
CA LEU A 258 4.97 -19.06 -9.53
C LEU A 258 6.10 -19.46 -10.49
N LYS A 259 6.43 -20.75 -10.57
CA LYS A 259 7.41 -21.31 -11.51
C LYS A 259 8.70 -20.50 -11.61
N PHE A 260 9.30 -20.21 -10.46
CA PHE A 260 10.58 -19.50 -10.41
C PHE A 260 11.67 -20.30 -11.15
N VAL A 261 12.56 -19.59 -11.84
CA VAL A 261 13.74 -20.16 -12.48
C VAL A 261 14.73 -20.70 -11.44
N TYR A 262 14.89 -20.01 -10.32
CA TYR A 262 15.76 -20.39 -9.22
C TYR A 262 15.04 -21.28 -8.20
N PRO A 263 15.79 -22.17 -7.52
CA PRO A 263 15.22 -23.16 -6.60
C PRO A 263 14.86 -22.54 -5.22
N TYR A 264 13.94 -21.58 -5.18
CA TYR A 264 13.53 -20.91 -3.95
C TYR A 264 12.86 -21.83 -2.92
N HIS A 265 12.46 -23.04 -3.30
CA HIS A 265 12.00 -24.05 -2.34
C HIS A 265 13.11 -24.39 -1.32
N GLN A 266 14.41 -24.38 -1.73
CA GLN A 266 15.55 -24.60 -0.84
C GLN A 266 15.64 -23.49 0.21
N VAL A 267 15.46 -22.23 -0.21
CA VAL A 267 15.47 -21.05 0.68
C VAL A 267 14.31 -21.07 1.67
N ILE A 268 13.11 -21.34 1.18
CA ILE A 268 11.90 -21.33 2.02
C ILE A 268 11.94 -22.49 3.00
N GLY A 269 12.32 -23.70 2.56
CA GLY A 269 12.49 -24.84 3.44
C GLY A 269 13.54 -24.60 4.53
N PHE A 270 14.65 -23.94 4.17
CA PHE A 270 15.69 -23.55 5.13
C PHE A 270 15.15 -22.54 6.16
N TYR A 271 14.34 -21.53 5.78
CA TYR A 271 13.71 -20.62 6.74
C TYR A 271 12.71 -21.35 7.66
N LEU A 272 11.88 -22.24 7.11
CA LEU A 272 10.94 -23.03 7.90
C LEU A 272 11.68 -23.86 8.96
N GLU A 273 12.76 -24.56 8.59
CA GLU A 273 13.58 -25.34 9.50
C GLU A 273 14.31 -24.44 10.52
N ARG A 274 14.94 -23.35 10.06
CA ARG A 274 15.78 -22.47 10.89
C ARG A 274 14.98 -21.65 11.90
N SER A 275 13.71 -21.38 11.62
CA SER A 275 12.81 -20.68 12.54
C SER A 275 12.46 -21.48 13.80
N ASN A 276 12.60 -22.81 13.79
CA ASN A 276 12.33 -23.74 14.90
C ASN A 276 10.89 -23.67 15.46
N VAL A 277 9.92 -23.18 14.68
CA VAL A 277 8.52 -23.04 15.10
C VAL A 277 7.56 -23.87 14.24
N TYR A 278 8.05 -24.51 13.18
CA TYR A 278 7.26 -25.38 12.29
C TYR A 278 7.53 -26.84 12.58
N GLU A 279 6.49 -27.65 12.55
CA GLU A 279 6.58 -29.09 12.71
C GLU A 279 7.28 -29.74 11.50
N GLU A 280 8.00 -30.85 11.76
CA GLU A 280 8.78 -31.57 10.74
C GLU A 280 7.94 -32.03 9.55
N ASP A 281 6.70 -32.45 9.78
CA ASP A 281 5.78 -32.91 8.72
C ASP A 281 5.44 -31.78 7.72
N LEU A 282 5.49 -30.51 8.16
CA LEU A 282 5.28 -29.36 7.29
C LEU A 282 6.53 -29.03 6.47
N ILE A 283 7.73 -29.32 6.99
CA ILE A 283 9.02 -29.05 6.34
C ILE A 283 9.39 -30.16 5.36
N LYS A 284 9.03 -31.40 5.69
CA LYS A 284 9.35 -32.61 4.91
C LYS A 284 9.05 -32.48 3.41
N PRO A 285 7.90 -31.97 2.94
CA PRO A 285 7.63 -31.81 1.52
C PRO A 285 8.67 -30.93 0.78
N PHE A 286 9.20 -29.89 1.44
CA PHE A 286 10.27 -29.06 0.86
C PHE A 286 11.61 -29.78 0.84
N ARG A 287 11.89 -30.60 1.85
CA ARG A 287 13.12 -31.38 1.95
C ARG A 287 13.18 -32.48 0.88
N GLU A 288 12.07 -33.08 0.53
CA GLU A 288 11.95 -34.11 -0.50
C GLU A 288 11.98 -33.57 -1.94
N MET A 289 11.81 -32.24 -2.14
CA MET A 289 11.94 -31.64 -3.48
C MET A 289 13.36 -31.79 -4.03
N PRO A 290 13.52 -32.06 -5.35
CA PRO A 290 14.84 -32.16 -5.97
C PRO A 290 15.67 -30.89 -5.79
N LYS A 291 16.92 -31.05 -5.36
CA LYS A 291 17.90 -29.98 -5.18
C LYS A 291 19.09 -30.21 -6.15
N GLU A 292 18.93 -29.75 -7.38
CA GLU A 292 19.94 -29.96 -8.44
C GLU A 292 21.14 -29.03 -8.28
N PHE A 293 20.95 -27.85 -7.67
CA PHE A 293 21.95 -26.79 -7.58
C PHE A 293 22.24 -26.40 -6.14
N ASP A 294 23.48 -25.96 -5.91
CA ASP A 294 23.83 -25.21 -4.73
C ASP A 294 23.28 -23.79 -4.89
N PHE A 295 22.61 -23.28 -3.85
CA PHE A 295 21.94 -22.01 -3.95
C PHE A 295 22.42 -21.04 -2.85
N TYR A 296 21.86 -19.85 -2.79
CA TYR A 296 22.28 -18.78 -1.89
C TYR A 296 21.08 -18.15 -1.21
N LEU A 297 21.18 -17.95 0.12
CA LEU A 297 20.13 -17.30 0.90
C LEU A 297 19.96 -15.82 0.50
N THR A 298 21.06 -15.16 0.11
CA THR A 298 21.08 -13.79 -0.37
C THR A 298 22.28 -13.55 -1.29
N HIS A 299 22.35 -12.37 -1.90
CA HIS A 299 23.46 -11.93 -2.70
C HIS A 299 24.65 -11.48 -1.84
N GLU A 300 25.86 -11.48 -2.41
CA GLU A 300 27.11 -10.91 -1.85
C GLU A 300 27.44 -11.39 -0.42
N ILE A 301 27.23 -12.67 -0.14
CA ILE A 301 27.61 -13.24 1.17
C ILE A 301 29.13 -13.23 1.27
N LYS A 302 29.70 -12.46 2.21
CA LYS A 302 31.15 -12.33 2.44
C LYS A 302 31.70 -13.57 3.15
N GLU A 303 31.18 -13.83 4.34
CA GLU A 303 31.50 -15.03 5.13
C GLU A 303 30.29 -15.94 5.09
N LYS A 304 30.47 -17.11 4.50
CA LYS A 304 29.36 -18.04 4.24
C LYS A 304 29.59 -19.37 4.93
N GLU A 305 28.50 -19.91 5.40
CA GLU A 305 28.34 -21.30 5.82
C GLU A 305 27.47 -22.04 4.81
N TYR A 306 27.44 -23.36 4.91
CA TYR A 306 26.72 -24.21 3.96
C TYR A 306 25.85 -25.22 4.68
N SER A 307 24.61 -25.33 4.25
CA SER A 307 23.67 -26.36 4.66
C SER A 307 23.60 -27.47 3.62
N GLU A 308 24.08 -28.66 3.95
CA GLU A 308 24.03 -29.82 3.04
C GLU A 308 22.58 -30.27 2.79
N ASN A 309 21.72 -30.25 3.81
CA ASN A 309 20.31 -30.63 3.72
C ASN A 309 19.54 -29.80 2.70
N TRP A 310 19.89 -28.50 2.59
CA TRP A 310 19.24 -27.56 1.69
C TRP A 310 20.07 -27.20 0.47
N ARG A 311 21.33 -27.67 0.39
CA ARG A 311 22.31 -27.25 -0.63
C ARG A 311 22.36 -25.72 -0.75
N LEU A 312 22.52 -25.04 0.40
CA LEU A 312 22.32 -23.59 0.49
C LEU A 312 23.48 -22.91 1.22
N TYR A 313 24.05 -21.90 0.58
CA TYR A 313 24.99 -20.98 1.23
C TYR A 313 24.24 -19.87 1.96
N TYR A 314 24.61 -19.61 3.23
CA TYR A 314 24.03 -18.59 4.06
C TYR A 314 25.12 -17.80 4.81
N PRO A 315 24.85 -16.56 5.31
CA PRO A 315 25.81 -15.77 6.06
C PRO A 315 26.20 -16.47 7.37
N ARG A 316 27.51 -16.38 7.73
CA ARG A 316 27.96 -16.84 9.05
C ARG A 316 27.20 -16.13 10.16
N GLY A 317 26.80 -16.88 11.19
CA GLY A 317 26.04 -16.39 12.33
C GLY A 317 24.54 -16.22 12.08
N PHE A 318 24.05 -16.74 10.98
CA PHE A 318 22.60 -16.78 10.69
C PHE A 318 21.88 -17.87 11.47
#